data_2040f60e44b6f4dfd8b0d75f81b0cf93
#
_entry.id   2040f60e44b6f4dfd8b0d75f81b0cf93
#
_cell.length_a   1.000
_cell.length_b   1.000
_cell.length_c   1.000
_cell.angle_alpha   90.00
_cell.angle_beta   90.00
_cell.angle_gamma   90.00
#
_symmetry.space_group_name_H-M   'P 1'
#
loop_
_entity.id
_entity.type
_entity.pdbx_description
1 polymer ?
#
loop_
_entity_poly.entity_id
_entity_poly.type
_entity_poly.pdbx_seq_one_letter_code
_entity_poly.pdbx_strand_id
1 'polypeptide(L)'
;MQSNSPDEQPTTSPNRKPKKRFRWIVLALLLLGLGPYLYSRLQASQNRVQQFDSGGTAEIQRTFGSELSIVSFNIAHGRGTASSNWAELGGPKRKRIADIAAELKRIDADILIFNEIDFNSTWSGGQNQAAAIAEAAGYRYRVEQRNLDFGFIYGSCQFGNAILSRYPITDTQVIDFPPEKNWEDWLVGCKRGALATVQLTHNKTIRVGAIHLEHRSETVRAAAVEKLLKLSNDKAAGRLILAGDFNSTPFGFPKSRQLDGASNALDLIFESKAFHCYPESNPQPDDFTFSTMQPKSVIDWIMVARQANEQQETPFTKYSVIDTTLSDHRLLHAVIELD
;
A
#
# COMPACT_ATOMS: atom_id res chain seq x y z
N MET A 1 -88.79 -38.14 12.87
CA MET A 1 -88.18 -36.80 12.73
C MET A 1 -86.72 -36.99 12.56
N GLN A 2 -86.21 -36.91 11.31
CA GLN A 2 -84.79 -37.03 10.94
C GLN A 2 -84.22 -35.63 10.92
N SER A 3 -83.10 -35.39 11.63
CA SER A 3 -82.30 -34.16 11.61
C SER A 3 -81.12 -34.38 10.65
N ASN A 4 -81.13 -33.71 9.53
CA ASN A 4 -80.02 -33.63 8.62
C ASN A 4 -78.97 -32.68 9.18
N SER A 5 -77.68 -33.17 9.36
CA SER A 5 -76.54 -32.37 9.62
C SER A 5 -75.94 -31.90 8.23
N PRO A 6 -75.46 -30.66 8.13
CA PRO A 6 -74.80 -30.21 6.90
C PRO A 6 -73.39 -30.70 6.85
N ASP A 7 -72.99 -31.25 5.69
CA ASP A 7 -71.61 -31.64 5.32
C ASP A 7 -70.70 -30.42 5.32
N GLU A 8 -69.65 -30.45 6.15
CA GLU A 8 -68.49 -29.54 6.07
C GLU A 8 -67.58 -30.01 4.89
N GLN A 9 -67.53 -29.19 3.86
CA GLN A 9 -66.51 -29.38 2.78
C GLN A 9 -65.16 -28.87 3.28
N PRO A 10 -64.05 -29.63 3.07
CA PRO A 10 -62.72 -29.17 3.38
C PRO A 10 -62.28 -28.09 2.40
N THR A 11 -61.98 -26.90 2.90
CA THR A 11 -61.40 -25.78 2.16
C THR A 11 -59.94 -26.09 1.86
N THR A 12 -59.67 -26.58 0.63
CA THR A 12 -58.27 -26.69 0.13
C THR A 12 -57.72 -25.30 -0.16
N SER A 13 -56.76 -24.84 0.67
CA SER A 13 -56.01 -23.65 0.36
C SER A 13 -55.22 -23.82 -0.95
N PRO A 14 -55.22 -22.85 -1.87
CA PRO A 14 -54.48 -22.96 -3.10
C PRO A 14 -52.97 -22.90 -2.83
N ASN A 15 -52.31 -24.01 -2.98
CA ASN A 15 -50.83 -24.11 -2.91
C ASN A 15 -50.21 -23.25 -4.05
N ARG A 16 -49.95 -21.95 -3.77
CA ARG A 16 -49.39 -21.00 -4.73
C ARG A 16 -47.92 -21.37 -4.97
N LYS A 17 -47.64 -22.17 -6.00
CA LYS A 17 -46.31 -22.38 -6.51
C LYS A 17 -45.68 -21.01 -6.79
N PRO A 18 -44.51 -20.68 -6.24
CA PRO A 18 -43.84 -19.42 -6.54
C PRO A 18 -43.62 -19.29 -8.02
N LYS A 19 -44.14 -18.24 -8.61
CA LYS A 19 -44.12 -18.04 -10.06
C LYS A 19 -42.66 -18.12 -10.53
N LYS A 20 -42.37 -18.96 -11.53
CA LYS A 20 -41.02 -19.10 -12.13
C LYS A 20 -40.41 -17.74 -12.48
N ARG A 21 -41.23 -16.78 -12.91
CA ARG A 21 -40.83 -15.37 -13.16
C ARG A 21 -40.18 -14.67 -11.96
N PHE A 22 -40.67 -14.88 -10.74
CA PHE A 22 -40.09 -14.27 -9.56
C PHE A 22 -38.66 -14.79 -9.30
N ARG A 23 -38.41 -16.07 -9.47
CA ARG A 23 -37.09 -16.68 -9.35
C ARG A 23 -36.10 -16.12 -10.39
N TRP A 24 -36.54 -15.91 -11.63
CA TRP A 24 -35.71 -15.31 -12.67
C TRP A 24 -35.41 -13.83 -12.40
N ILE A 25 -36.37 -13.08 -11.85
CA ILE A 25 -36.13 -11.68 -11.42
C ILE A 25 -35.10 -11.63 -10.30
N VAL A 26 -35.23 -12.48 -9.27
CA VAL A 26 -34.25 -12.57 -8.18
C VAL A 26 -32.86 -12.95 -8.70
N LEU A 27 -32.79 -13.95 -9.61
CA LEU A 27 -31.52 -14.35 -10.22
C LEU A 27 -30.91 -13.22 -11.06
N ALA A 28 -31.73 -12.48 -11.83
CA ALA A 28 -31.25 -11.33 -12.60
C ALA A 28 -30.72 -10.20 -11.69
N LEU A 29 -31.40 -9.92 -10.57
CA LEU A 29 -30.95 -8.93 -9.59
C LEU A 29 -29.63 -9.37 -8.90
N LEU A 30 -29.50 -10.65 -8.58
CA LEU A 30 -28.26 -11.21 -8.05
C LEU A 30 -27.13 -11.13 -9.06
N LEU A 31 -27.36 -11.45 -10.32
CA LEU A 31 -26.38 -11.34 -11.39
C LEU A 31 -25.98 -9.89 -11.67
N LEU A 32 -26.92 -8.94 -11.62
CA LEU A 32 -26.66 -7.51 -11.76
C LEU A 32 -25.85 -6.96 -10.58
N GLY A 33 -26.06 -7.45 -9.36
CA GLY A 33 -25.33 -7.04 -8.17
C GLY A 33 -23.98 -7.73 -8.01
N LEU A 34 -23.95 -9.06 -8.14
CA LEU A 34 -22.75 -9.88 -7.92
C LEU A 34 -21.86 -10.00 -9.16
N GLY A 35 -22.42 -9.95 -10.36
CA GLY A 35 -21.67 -10.12 -11.61
C GLY A 35 -20.54 -9.12 -11.77
N PRO A 36 -20.77 -7.79 -11.63
CA PRO A 36 -19.72 -6.79 -11.70
C PRO A 36 -18.66 -6.96 -10.60
N TYR A 37 -19.08 -7.34 -9.39
CA TYR A 37 -18.16 -7.64 -8.29
C TYR A 37 -17.25 -8.83 -8.62
N LEU A 38 -17.81 -9.96 -9.05
CA LEU A 38 -17.03 -11.15 -9.42
C LEU A 38 -16.11 -10.86 -10.59
N TYR A 39 -16.58 -10.16 -11.62
CA TYR A 39 -15.76 -9.72 -12.74
C TYR A 39 -14.58 -8.86 -12.29
N SER A 40 -14.83 -7.86 -11.45
CA SER A 40 -13.80 -7.01 -10.88
C SER A 40 -12.76 -7.80 -10.09
N ARG A 41 -13.20 -8.79 -9.29
CA ARG A 41 -12.28 -9.66 -8.53
C ARG A 41 -11.41 -10.54 -9.42
N LEU A 42 -11.93 -11.01 -10.55
CA LEU A 42 -11.15 -11.75 -11.54
C LEU A 42 -10.11 -10.86 -12.22
N GLN A 43 -10.48 -9.63 -12.59
CA GLN A 43 -9.54 -8.65 -13.15
C GLN A 43 -8.46 -8.25 -12.14
N ALA A 44 -8.82 -8.05 -10.88
CA ALA A 44 -7.89 -7.72 -9.80
C ALA A 44 -6.77 -8.76 -9.65
N SER A 45 -7.08 -10.04 -9.86
CA SER A 45 -6.07 -11.11 -9.78
C SER A 45 -4.99 -11.02 -10.87
N GLN A 46 -5.32 -10.43 -12.01
CA GLN A 46 -4.40 -10.27 -13.15
C GLN A 46 -3.60 -8.96 -13.11
N ASN A 47 -4.14 -7.93 -12.43
CA ASN A 47 -3.57 -6.59 -12.40
C ASN A 47 -2.94 -6.23 -11.05
N ARG A 48 -2.44 -7.20 -10.29
CA ARG A 48 -1.89 -6.97 -8.95
C ARG A 48 -0.70 -6.03 -8.91
N VAL A 49 0.14 -6.08 -9.94
CA VAL A 49 1.24 -5.14 -10.16
C VAL A 49 1.32 -4.78 -11.63
N GLN A 50 1.51 -3.51 -11.92
CA GLN A 50 1.65 -2.98 -13.27
C GLN A 50 2.84 -2.04 -13.33
N GLN A 51 3.64 -2.17 -14.37
CA GLN A 51 4.77 -1.29 -14.64
C GLN A 51 4.45 -0.39 -15.82
N PHE A 52 4.84 0.87 -15.71
CA PHE A 52 4.64 1.88 -16.75
C PHE A 52 5.96 2.59 -17.03
N ASP A 53 6.20 2.85 -18.32
CA ASP A 53 7.22 3.75 -18.82
C ASP A 53 6.49 4.83 -19.64
N SER A 54 6.54 6.07 -19.19
CA SER A 54 5.83 7.16 -19.86
C SER A 54 6.43 7.55 -21.20
N GLY A 55 7.59 7.00 -21.57
CA GLY A 55 8.20 7.13 -22.89
C GLY A 55 8.29 8.57 -23.37
N GLY A 56 9.09 9.42 -22.77
CA GLY A 56 9.25 10.82 -23.18
C GLY A 56 10.54 11.02 -23.96
N THR A 57 10.52 11.97 -24.91
CA THR A 57 11.72 12.46 -25.61
C THR A 57 12.69 13.25 -24.71
N ALA A 58 12.30 13.55 -23.49
CA ALA A 58 13.21 14.11 -22.49
C ALA A 58 13.97 12.98 -21.82
N GLU A 59 15.09 12.61 -22.38
CA GLU A 59 16.13 11.88 -21.69
C GLU A 59 16.69 12.72 -20.53
N ILE A 60 15.96 12.76 -19.43
CA ILE A 60 16.61 13.04 -18.16
C ILE A 60 17.10 11.69 -17.68
N GLN A 61 18.12 11.17 -18.34
CA GLN A 61 18.95 10.12 -17.78
C GLN A 61 19.73 10.77 -16.66
N ARG A 62 19.19 10.63 -15.45
CA ARG A 62 19.95 10.99 -14.26
C ARG A 62 21.12 10.02 -14.16
N THR A 63 22.33 10.55 -14.23
CA THR A 63 23.54 9.73 -14.03
C THR A 63 23.62 9.40 -12.54
N PHE A 64 23.65 8.11 -12.22
CA PHE A 64 23.87 7.67 -10.84
C PHE A 64 25.35 7.95 -10.46
N GLY A 65 25.52 8.62 -9.32
CA GLY A 65 26.83 8.76 -8.67
C GLY A 65 27.08 7.61 -7.68
N SER A 66 27.30 7.94 -6.40
CA SER A 66 27.42 6.98 -5.30
C SER A 66 26.23 7.03 -4.36
N GLU A 67 25.42 8.07 -4.43
CA GLU A 67 24.29 8.30 -3.53
C GLU A 67 22.94 8.12 -4.23
N LEU A 68 21.97 7.61 -3.49
CA LEU A 68 20.59 7.43 -3.92
C LEU A 68 19.66 8.15 -2.96
N SER A 69 18.86 9.06 -3.47
CA SER A 69 17.86 9.81 -2.72
C SER A 69 16.49 9.14 -2.80
N ILE A 70 15.90 8.80 -1.66
CA ILE A 70 14.63 8.07 -1.56
C ILE A 70 13.65 8.83 -0.66
N VAL A 71 12.41 8.91 -1.11
CA VAL A 71 11.27 9.39 -0.31
C VAL A 71 10.30 8.26 -0.07
N SER A 72 9.79 8.13 1.16
CA SER A 72 8.66 7.27 1.52
C SER A 72 7.54 8.10 2.10
N PHE A 73 6.30 7.92 1.58
CA PHE A 73 5.18 8.71 2.01
C PHE A 73 3.84 7.94 1.92
N ASN A 74 3.22 7.68 3.05
CA ASN A 74 1.82 7.27 3.10
C ASN A 74 0.97 8.54 2.86
N ILE A 75 0.28 8.62 1.72
CA ILE A 75 -0.45 9.84 1.31
C ILE A 75 -1.93 9.82 1.71
N ALA A 76 -2.35 8.78 2.44
CA ALA A 76 -3.71 8.69 2.97
C ALA A 76 -4.79 8.97 1.92
N HIS A 77 -4.69 8.38 0.73
CA HIS A 77 -5.63 8.57 -0.37
C HIS A 77 -5.83 10.04 -0.79
N GLY A 78 -4.88 10.91 -0.45
CA GLY A 78 -4.99 12.37 -0.64
C GLY A 78 -6.02 13.04 0.27
N ARG A 79 -6.44 12.42 1.41
CA ARG A 79 -7.38 13.03 2.35
C ARG A 79 -6.74 14.07 3.28
N GLY A 80 -5.40 14.18 3.28
CA GLY A 80 -4.70 15.03 4.24
C GLY A 80 -4.90 14.51 5.66
N THR A 81 -5.19 15.40 6.59
CA THR A 81 -5.43 15.06 8.01
C THR A 81 -6.90 14.71 8.32
N ALA A 82 -7.77 14.61 7.32
CA ALA A 82 -9.17 14.22 7.53
C ALA A 82 -9.28 12.76 8.01
N SER A 83 -10.24 12.49 8.91
CA SER A 83 -10.42 11.17 9.53
C SER A 83 -11.05 10.12 8.62
N SER A 84 -11.60 10.50 7.48
CA SER A 84 -12.30 9.60 6.56
C SER A 84 -12.01 9.93 5.11
N ASN A 85 -11.91 8.91 4.27
CA ASN A 85 -11.78 9.06 2.82
C ASN A 85 -13.03 9.69 2.18
N TRP A 86 -14.16 9.71 2.86
CA TRP A 86 -15.42 10.27 2.41
C TRP A 86 -15.69 11.69 2.93
N ALA A 87 -14.84 12.23 3.81
CA ALA A 87 -15.00 13.58 4.35
C ALA A 87 -14.89 14.66 3.25
N GLU A 88 -14.05 14.40 2.25
CA GLU A 88 -13.87 15.25 1.08
C GLU A 88 -13.83 14.39 -0.18
N LEU A 89 -14.51 14.81 -1.24
CA LEU A 89 -14.55 14.08 -2.50
C LEU A 89 -13.91 14.88 -3.64
N GLY A 90 -13.19 14.16 -4.51
CA GLY A 90 -12.74 14.66 -5.81
C GLY A 90 -11.83 15.89 -5.76
N GLY A 91 -12.40 17.09 -5.92
CA GLY A 91 -11.66 18.35 -6.13
C GLY A 91 -10.58 18.66 -5.08
N PRO A 92 -10.90 18.73 -3.78
CA PRO A 92 -9.91 18.99 -2.73
C PRO A 92 -8.77 17.98 -2.72
N LYS A 93 -9.07 16.67 -2.93
CA LYS A 93 -8.05 15.64 -3.02
C LYS A 93 -7.13 15.83 -4.23
N ARG A 94 -7.68 16.15 -5.41
CA ARG A 94 -6.87 16.44 -6.60
C ARG A 94 -5.93 17.62 -6.38
N LYS A 95 -6.41 18.69 -5.72
CA LYS A 95 -5.56 19.81 -5.35
C LYS A 95 -4.42 19.36 -4.44
N ARG A 96 -4.72 18.58 -3.41
CA ARG A 96 -3.71 18.08 -2.46
C ARG A 96 -2.68 17.17 -3.14
N ILE A 97 -3.09 16.35 -4.10
CA ILE A 97 -2.15 15.57 -4.93
C ILE A 97 -1.22 16.47 -5.74
N ALA A 98 -1.72 17.60 -6.28
CA ALA A 98 -0.88 18.57 -6.96
C ALA A 98 0.11 19.25 -5.98
N ASP A 99 -0.33 19.59 -4.78
CA ASP A 99 0.53 20.15 -3.73
C ASP A 99 1.61 19.11 -3.29
N ILE A 100 1.26 17.84 -3.13
CA ILE A 100 2.21 16.74 -2.89
C ILE A 100 3.23 16.64 -4.03
N ALA A 101 2.78 16.66 -5.27
CA ALA A 101 3.68 16.58 -6.43
C ALA A 101 4.66 17.77 -6.48
N ALA A 102 4.20 18.98 -6.14
CA ALA A 102 5.04 20.17 -6.08
C ALA A 102 6.12 20.05 -4.98
N GLU A 103 5.76 19.52 -3.80
CA GLU A 103 6.70 19.27 -2.71
C GLU A 103 7.75 18.23 -3.11
N LEU A 104 7.32 17.10 -3.70
CA LEU A 104 8.21 16.04 -4.14
C LEU A 104 9.13 16.48 -5.29
N LYS A 105 8.64 17.34 -6.18
CA LYS A 105 9.48 17.97 -7.21
C LYS A 105 10.57 18.83 -6.61
N ARG A 106 10.28 19.54 -5.51
CA ARG A 106 11.25 20.40 -4.80
C ARG A 106 12.30 19.55 -4.06
N ILE A 107 11.90 18.40 -3.48
CA ILE A 107 12.84 17.46 -2.85
C ILE A 107 13.75 16.81 -3.89
N ASP A 108 13.24 16.55 -5.09
CA ASP A 108 13.96 16.00 -6.25
C ASP A 108 14.63 14.65 -5.97
N ALA A 109 13.97 13.76 -5.23
CA ALA A 109 14.48 12.43 -4.94
C ALA A 109 14.58 11.55 -6.20
N ASP A 110 15.42 10.52 -6.16
CA ASP A 110 15.59 9.54 -7.24
C ASP A 110 14.44 8.56 -7.33
N ILE A 111 13.95 8.13 -6.15
CA ILE A 111 12.88 7.15 -6.02
C ILE A 111 11.86 7.67 -5.00
N LEU A 112 10.58 7.55 -5.36
CA LEU A 112 9.45 7.83 -4.47
C LEU A 112 8.68 6.53 -4.21
N ILE A 113 8.33 6.31 -2.95
CA ILE A 113 7.58 5.16 -2.48
C ILE A 113 6.31 5.66 -1.80
N PHE A 114 5.17 5.14 -2.22
CA PHE A 114 3.87 5.56 -1.71
C PHE A 114 3.07 4.40 -1.14
N ASN A 115 2.39 4.68 -0.04
CA ASN A 115 1.31 3.85 0.50
C ASN A 115 -0.01 4.63 0.48
N GLU A 116 -1.13 3.92 0.52
CA GLU A 116 -2.48 4.48 0.45
C GLU A 116 -2.66 5.44 -0.73
N ILE A 117 -2.21 5.02 -1.90
CA ILE A 117 -2.32 5.80 -3.14
C ILE A 117 -3.43 5.23 -4.03
N ASP A 118 -4.29 6.11 -4.57
CA ASP A 118 -5.42 5.73 -5.41
C ASP A 118 -5.03 5.67 -6.88
N PHE A 119 -5.50 4.63 -7.58
CA PHE A 119 -5.36 4.49 -9.03
C PHE A 119 -6.66 4.79 -9.77
N ASN A 120 -7.80 4.53 -9.14
CA ASN A 120 -9.13 4.89 -9.62
C ASN A 120 -10.14 4.63 -8.47
N SER A 121 -10.29 5.57 -7.56
CA SER A 121 -11.24 5.45 -6.45
C SER A 121 -12.28 6.56 -6.50
N THR A 122 -13.54 6.20 -6.27
CA THR A 122 -14.66 7.16 -6.33
C THR A 122 -14.46 8.32 -5.34
N TRP A 123 -13.99 8.04 -4.14
CA TRP A 123 -13.73 9.07 -3.13
C TRP A 123 -12.61 10.06 -3.52
N SER A 124 -11.69 9.68 -4.43
CA SER A 124 -10.65 10.58 -4.97
C SER A 124 -11.03 11.18 -6.33
N GLY A 125 -12.27 10.96 -6.79
CA GLY A 125 -12.77 11.47 -8.07
C GLY A 125 -12.19 10.74 -9.29
N GLY A 126 -11.82 9.47 -9.13
CA GLY A 126 -11.32 8.61 -10.21
C GLY A 126 -9.92 8.97 -10.71
N GLN A 127 -9.17 9.81 -9.98
CA GLN A 127 -7.82 10.19 -10.37
C GLN A 127 -6.83 9.06 -10.10
N ASN A 128 -5.97 8.75 -11.08
CA ASN A 128 -4.75 8.00 -10.81
C ASN A 128 -3.71 8.95 -10.20
N GLN A 129 -3.58 8.88 -8.87
CA GLN A 129 -2.70 9.76 -8.10
C GLN A 129 -1.22 9.51 -8.41
N ALA A 130 -0.84 8.24 -8.61
CA ALA A 130 0.54 7.88 -8.95
C ALA A 130 0.95 8.45 -10.33
N ALA A 131 0.05 8.35 -11.32
CA ALA A 131 0.27 8.94 -12.64
C ALA A 131 0.37 10.47 -12.58
N ALA A 132 -0.55 11.12 -11.84
CA ALA A 132 -0.56 12.57 -11.69
C ALA A 132 0.72 13.11 -11.02
N ILE A 133 1.19 12.43 -9.95
CA ILE A 133 2.45 12.78 -9.28
C ILE A 133 3.64 12.54 -10.21
N ALA A 134 3.69 11.38 -10.90
CA ALA A 134 4.77 11.06 -11.83
C ALA A 134 4.92 12.11 -12.93
N GLU A 135 3.81 12.50 -13.54
CA GLU A 135 3.78 13.53 -14.58
C GLU A 135 4.25 14.90 -14.05
N ALA A 136 3.66 15.38 -12.94
CA ALA A 136 3.94 16.71 -12.40
C ALA A 136 5.36 16.86 -11.83
N ALA A 137 5.90 15.78 -11.21
CA ALA A 137 7.23 15.77 -10.61
C ALA A 137 8.32 15.22 -11.54
N GLY A 138 7.97 14.75 -12.75
CA GLY A 138 8.92 14.35 -13.79
C GLY A 138 9.53 12.98 -13.60
N TYR A 139 8.75 11.99 -13.14
CA TYR A 139 9.18 10.58 -13.02
C TYR A 139 8.73 9.79 -14.24
N ARG A 140 9.67 9.17 -14.92
CA ARG A 140 9.40 8.37 -16.12
C ARG A 140 8.85 6.99 -15.80
N TYR A 141 9.45 6.30 -14.83
CA TYR A 141 9.13 4.91 -14.52
C TYR A 141 8.21 4.84 -13.30
N ARG A 142 7.17 4.01 -13.40
CA ARG A 142 6.17 3.86 -12.35
C ARG A 142 5.75 2.40 -12.19
N VAL A 143 5.61 1.96 -10.94
CA VAL A 143 4.98 0.70 -10.55
C VAL A 143 3.74 1.03 -9.74
N GLU A 144 2.63 0.39 -10.07
CA GLU A 144 1.38 0.43 -9.31
C GLU A 144 1.06 -0.97 -8.81
N GLN A 145 0.98 -1.14 -7.50
CA GLN A 145 0.58 -2.40 -6.89
C GLN A 145 -0.77 -2.20 -6.19
N ARG A 146 -1.74 -3.06 -6.52
CA ARG A 146 -3.10 -2.94 -6.01
C ARG A 146 -3.34 -3.87 -4.84
N ASN A 147 -3.72 -3.31 -3.69
CA ASN A 147 -4.29 -4.03 -2.55
C ASN A 147 -5.76 -4.31 -2.81
N LEU A 148 -6.49 -3.30 -3.24
CA LEU A 148 -7.88 -3.37 -3.65
C LEU A 148 -8.00 -2.93 -5.10
N ASP A 149 -8.67 -3.75 -5.89
CA ASP A 149 -9.03 -3.46 -7.28
C ASP A 149 -10.48 -3.89 -7.49
N PHE A 150 -11.38 -2.96 -7.29
CA PHE A 150 -12.80 -3.19 -7.30
C PHE A 150 -13.52 -2.08 -8.06
N GLY A 151 -14.37 -2.46 -8.98
CA GLY A 151 -15.21 -1.52 -9.71
C GLY A 151 -16.57 -2.12 -10.00
N PHE A 152 -17.61 -1.30 -9.93
CA PHE A 152 -18.97 -1.65 -10.34
C PHE A 152 -19.68 -0.40 -10.86
N ILE A 153 -20.94 -0.56 -11.32
CA ILE A 153 -21.70 0.47 -12.05
C ILE A 153 -21.74 1.83 -11.32
N TYR A 154 -21.71 1.84 -9.99
CA TYR A 154 -21.86 3.03 -9.16
C TYR A 154 -20.58 3.52 -8.50
N GLY A 155 -19.44 2.89 -8.72
CA GLY A 155 -18.21 3.30 -8.11
C GLY A 155 -17.03 2.36 -8.31
N SER A 156 -15.87 2.85 -7.90
CA SER A 156 -14.61 2.13 -7.94
C SER A 156 -13.81 2.32 -6.67
N CYS A 157 -13.02 1.34 -6.34
CA CYS A 157 -12.03 1.36 -5.27
C CYS A 157 -10.78 0.66 -5.79
N GLN A 158 -9.82 1.42 -6.30
CA GLN A 158 -8.53 0.90 -6.78
C GLN A 158 -7.42 1.67 -6.11
N PHE A 159 -6.75 1.02 -5.18
CA PHE A 159 -5.66 1.65 -4.43
C PHE A 159 -4.65 0.62 -3.93
N GLY A 160 -3.51 1.11 -3.51
CA GLY A 160 -2.45 0.27 -2.97
C GLY A 160 -1.17 1.03 -2.72
N ASN A 161 -0.07 0.54 -3.31
CA ASN A 161 1.25 1.11 -3.20
C ASN A 161 1.80 1.49 -4.58
N ALA A 162 2.70 2.47 -4.62
CA ALA A 162 3.38 2.82 -5.86
C ALA A 162 4.86 3.09 -5.63
N ILE A 163 5.66 2.83 -6.67
CA ILE A 163 7.08 3.21 -6.74
C ILE A 163 7.23 4.07 -7.99
N LEU A 164 7.76 5.29 -7.85
CA LEU A 164 8.16 6.11 -8.97
C LEU A 164 9.67 6.20 -9.00
N SER A 165 10.26 6.09 -10.17
CA SER A 165 11.73 6.08 -10.35
C SER A 165 12.16 6.97 -11.52
N ARG A 166 13.29 7.66 -11.34
CA ARG A 166 14.01 8.34 -12.42
C ARG A 166 14.86 7.37 -13.23
N TYR A 167 15.20 6.22 -12.62
CA TYR A 167 15.96 5.14 -13.25
C TYR A 167 15.05 4.06 -13.81
N PRO A 168 15.49 3.33 -14.86
CA PRO A 168 14.71 2.24 -15.42
C PRO A 168 14.33 1.18 -14.39
N ILE A 169 13.10 0.71 -14.47
CA ILE A 169 12.61 -0.44 -13.72
C ILE A 169 12.60 -1.63 -14.67
N THR A 170 13.31 -2.70 -14.33
CA THR A 170 13.53 -3.86 -15.22
C THR A 170 12.69 -5.07 -14.86
N ASP A 171 12.27 -5.18 -13.59
CA ASP A 171 11.40 -6.25 -13.11
C ASP A 171 10.50 -5.75 -11.97
N THR A 172 9.32 -6.37 -11.85
CA THR A 172 8.37 -6.06 -10.78
C THR A 172 7.68 -7.30 -10.26
N GLN A 173 7.56 -7.40 -8.94
CA GLN A 173 6.95 -8.53 -8.26
C GLN A 173 5.99 -8.04 -7.17
N VAL A 174 4.98 -8.86 -6.87
CA VAL A 174 4.11 -8.66 -5.70
C VAL A 174 4.70 -9.40 -4.51
N ILE A 175 4.72 -8.74 -3.36
CA ILE A 175 4.97 -9.39 -2.08
C ILE A 175 3.61 -9.65 -1.43
N ASP A 176 3.13 -10.89 -1.49
CA ASP A 176 1.89 -11.28 -0.82
C ASP A 176 2.15 -11.48 0.68
N PHE A 177 1.49 -10.67 1.51
CA PHE A 177 1.55 -10.79 2.96
C PHE A 177 0.49 -11.76 3.50
N PRO A 178 0.68 -12.33 4.70
CA PRO A 178 -0.33 -13.18 5.32
C PRO A 178 -1.64 -12.42 5.54
N PRO A 179 -2.80 -13.06 5.34
CA PRO A 179 -4.09 -12.47 5.64
C PRO A 179 -4.36 -12.50 7.16
N GLU A 180 -5.16 -11.56 7.65
CA GLU A 180 -5.72 -11.61 9.02
C GLU A 180 -6.83 -12.68 9.14
N LYS A 181 -7.32 -13.19 8.00
CA LYS A 181 -8.40 -14.18 7.87
C LYS A 181 -9.75 -13.68 8.41
N ASN A 182 -9.99 -12.39 8.33
CA ASN A 182 -11.28 -11.79 8.65
C ASN A 182 -12.17 -11.70 7.39
N TRP A 183 -13.42 -11.23 7.57
CA TRP A 183 -14.36 -11.09 6.45
C TRP A 183 -13.93 -10.00 5.44
N GLU A 184 -13.16 -9.00 5.90
CA GLU A 184 -12.63 -7.94 5.02
C GLU A 184 -11.59 -8.52 4.06
N ASP A 185 -10.66 -9.36 4.54
CA ASP A 185 -9.69 -10.05 3.68
C ASP A 185 -10.38 -10.90 2.61
N TRP A 186 -11.48 -11.55 2.98
CA TRP A 186 -12.26 -12.31 2.03
C TRP A 186 -12.91 -11.43 0.95
N LEU A 187 -13.46 -10.28 1.36
CA LEU A 187 -14.18 -9.38 0.45
C LEU A 187 -13.22 -8.56 -0.42
N VAL A 188 -12.20 -7.95 0.18
CA VAL A 188 -11.33 -6.96 -0.47
C VAL A 188 -9.91 -7.46 -0.74
N GLY A 189 -9.50 -8.56 -0.13
CA GLY A 189 -8.16 -9.14 -0.21
C GLY A 189 -7.22 -8.60 0.87
N CYS A 190 -6.12 -9.31 1.08
CA CYS A 190 -5.09 -8.95 2.07
C CYS A 190 -4.14 -7.88 1.53
N LYS A 191 -3.42 -7.23 2.43
CA LYS A 191 -2.36 -6.28 2.08
C LYS A 191 -1.23 -6.97 1.30
N ARG A 192 -0.58 -6.19 0.44
CA ARG A 192 0.55 -6.61 -0.40
C ARG A 192 1.59 -5.52 -0.43
N GLY A 193 2.82 -5.92 -0.77
CA GLY A 193 3.88 -4.98 -1.14
C GLY A 193 4.19 -5.06 -2.62
N ALA A 194 4.87 -4.05 -3.14
CA ALA A 194 5.51 -4.10 -4.44
C ALA A 194 7.01 -4.27 -4.26
N LEU A 195 7.65 -5.04 -5.11
CA LEU A 195 9.09 -5.11 -5.23
C LEU A 195 9.47 -4.76 -6.67
N ALA A 196 10.34 -3.77 -6.86
CA ALA A 196 10.85 -3.35 -8.15
C ALA A 196 12.36 -3.56 -8.21
N THR A 197 12.88 -4.05 -9.33
CA THR A 197 14.31 -4.02 -9.65
C THR A 197 14.57 -2.75 -10.44
N VAL A 198 15.41 -1.87 -9.90
CA VAL A 198 15.79 -0.59 -10.49
C VAL A 198 17.22 -0.65 -10.97
N GLN A 199 17.45 -0.27 -12.23
CA GLN A 199 18.76 -0.25 -12.86
C GLN A 199 19.39 1.13 -12.74
N LEU A 200 20.37 1.27 -11.84
CA LEU A 200 21.07 2.53 -11.60
C LEU A 200 22.12 2.84 -12.66
N THR A 201 22.88 1.80 -13.06
CA THR A 201 23.86 1.85 -14.14
C THR A 201 23.82 0.55 -14.96
N HIS A 202 24.60 0.45 -16.03
CA HIS A 202 24.64 -0.79 -16.83
C HIS A 202 24.92 -2.05 -16.00
N ASN A 203 25.74 -1.94 -14.95
CA ASN A 203 26.17 -3.06 -14.12
C ASN A 203 25.66 -3.02 -12.67
N LYS A 204 24.82 -2.05 -12.31
CA LYS A 204 24.38 -1.88 -10.94
C LYS A 204 22.86 -1.81 -10.86
N THR A 205 22.29 -2.76 -10.14
CA THR A 205 20.86 -2.82 -9.84
C THR A 205 20.62 -2.82 -8.34
N ILE A 206 19.47 -2.33 -7.94
CA ILE A 206 18.95 -2.43 -6.58
C ILE A 206 17.53 -2.98 -6.62
N ARG A 207 17.07 -3.52 -5.50
CA ARG A 207 15.67 -3.89 -5.30
C ARG A 207 15.02 -2.92 -4.34
N VAL A 208 13.86 -2.40 -4.71
CA VAL A 208 13.12 -1.41 -3.92
C VAL A 208 11.74 -1.97 -3.61
N GLY A 209 11.42 -2.10 -2.33
CA GLY A 209 10.13 -2.58 -1.84
C GLY A 209 9.27 -1.46 -1.29
N ALA A 210 8.04 -1.31 -1.81
CA ALA A 210 7.00 -0.50 -1.21
C ALA A 210 6.17 -1.37 -0.26
N ILE A 211 6.28 -1.11 1.04
CA ILE A 211 5.73 -1.94 2.12
C ILE A 211 4.58 -1.19 2.79
N HIS A 212 3.45 -1.88 2.96
CA HIS A 212 2.35 -1.40 3.81
C HIS A 212 1.76 -2.59 4.56
N LEU A 213 2.11 -2.74 5.84
CA LEU A 213 1.70 -3.88 6.65
C LEU A 213 0.30 -3.68 7.26
N GLU A 214 -0.25 -4.75 7.79
CA GLU A 214 -1.58 -4.76 8.43
C GLU A 214 -1.62 -3.82 9.66
N HIS A 215 -2.67 -3.02 9.78
CA HIS A 215 -2.76 -2.00 10.83
C HIS A 215 -3.37 -2.50 12.15
N ARG A 216 -4.11 -3.63 12.15
CA ARG A 216 -4.85 -4.12 13.32
C ARG A 216 -4.08 -5.18 14.10
N SER A 217 -3.39 -6.09 13.40
CA SER A 217 -2.82 -7.30 13.99
C SER A 217 -1.30 -7.31 13.94
N GLU A 218 -0.67 -7.22 15.12
CA GLU A 218 0.79 -7.34 15.25
C GLU A 218 1.30 -8.72 14.83
N THR A 219 0.55 -9.79 15.14
CA THR A 219 0.89 -11.16 14.73
C THR A 219 0.95 -11.29 13.20
N VAL A 220 0.02 -10.67 12.49
CA VAL A 220 0.02 -10.67 11.02
C VAL A 220 1.22 -9.88 10.48
N ARG A 221 1.56 -8.75 11.11
CA ARG A 221 2.75 -7.97 10.75
C ARG A 221 4.04 -8.76 10.98
N ALA A 222 4.18 -9.44 12.12
CA ALA A 222 5.33 -10.29 12.42
C ALA A 222 5.50 -11.38 11.36
N ALA A 223 4.43 -12.08 10.99
CA ALA A 223 4.46 -13.09 9.94
C ALA A 223 4.77 -12.50 8.54
N ALA A 224 4.40 -11.23 8.28
CA ALA A 224 4.80 -10.53 7.07
C ALA A 224 6.30 -10.21 7.06
N VAL A 225 6.84 -9.77 8.19
CA VAL A 225 8.27 -9.46 8.36
C VAL A 225 9.14 -10.68 8.12
N GLU A 226 8.73 -11.88 8.53
CA GLU A 226 9.48 -13.10 8.20
C GLU A 226 9.71 -13.28 6.70
N LYS A 227 8.74 -12.88 5.86
CA LYS A 227 8.92 -12.89 4.40
C LYS A 227 9.91 -11.83 3.94
N LEU A 228 9.87 -10.64 4.54
CA LEU A 228 10.81 -9.55 4.22
C LEU A 228 12.26 -9.94 4.58
N LEU A 229 12.45 -10.61 5.72
CA LEU A 229 13.76 -11.15 6.13
C LEU A 229 14.26 -12.21 5.15
N LYS A 230 13.38 -13.05 4.60
CA LYS A 230 13.78 -14.01 3.55
C LYS A 230 14.24 -13.30 2.27
N LEU A 231 13.56 -12.20 1.88
CA LEU A 231 13.97 -11.40 0.72
C LEU A 231 15.34 -10.76 0.91
N SER A 232 15.72 -10.36 2.14
CA SER A 232 17.02 -9.76 2.41
C SER A 232 18.20 -10.75 2.28
N ASN A 233 17.92 -12.05 2.33
CA ASN A 233 18.93 -13.09 2.20
C ASN A 233 19.39 -13.33 0.74
N ASP A 234 18.61 -12.89 -0.25
CA ASP A 234 18.97 -12.99 -1.66
C ASP A 234 19.90 -11.83 -2.05
N LYS A 235 21.19 -12.01 -1.77
CA LYS A 235 22.22 -11.01 -2.05
C LYS A 235 22.57 -10.88 -3.54
N ALA A 236 22.34 -11.94 -4.34
CA ALA A 236 22.68 -11.96 -5.76
C ALA A 236 21.80 -11.01 -6.60
N ALA A 237 20.58 -10.74 -6.13
CA ALA A 237 19.61 -9.89 -6.84
C ALA A 237 19.81 -8.37 -6.60
N GLY A 238 20.95 -7.94 -6.04
CA GLY A 238 21.24 -6.55 -5.71
C GLY A 238 20.79 -6.13 -4.30
N ARG A 239 21.25 -4.96 -3.87
CA ARG A 239 20.95 -4.42 -2.54
C ARG A 239 19.44 -4.17 -2.40
N LEU A 240 18.85 -4.66 -1.32
CA LEU A 240 17.43 -4.49 -1.04
C LEU A 240 17.19 -3.24 -0.16
N ILE A 241 16.26 -2.40 -0.59
CA ILE A 241 15.76 -1.26 0.17
C ILE A 241 14.25 -1.46 0.35
N LEU A 242 13.78 -1.43 1.59
CA LEU A 242 12.36 -1.52 1.93
C LEU A 242 11.91 -0.20 2.52
N ALA A 243 10.80 0.34 2.03
CA ALA A 243 10.26 1.57 2.60
C ALA A 243 8.73 1.59 2.60
N GLY A 244 8.15 2.31 3.55
CA GLY A 244 6.71 2.46 3.68
C GLY A 244 6.22 2.42 5.12
N ASP A 245 4.91 2.21 5.26
CA ASP A 245 4.21 2.12 6.52
C ASP A 245 4.19 0.67 7.02
N PHE A 246 5.01 0.39 8.02
CA PHE A 246 5.07 -0.92 8.67
C PHE A 246 4.00 -1.10 9.76
N ASN A 247 3.27 -0.03 10.11
CA ASN A 247 2.25 -0.03 11.17
C ASN A 247 2.75 -0.62 12.50
N SER A 248 4.05 -0.67 12.72
CA SER A 248 4.72 -1.24 13.87
C SER A 248 5.94 -0.42 14.26
N THR A 249 6.30 -0.48 15.54
CA THR A 249 7.44 0.22 16.10
C THR A 249 8.14 -0.70 17.12
N PRO A 250 9.49 -0.68 17.22
CA PRO A 250 10.23 -1.59 18.09
C PRO A 250 9.85 -1.44 19.56
N PHE A 251 10.04 -2.50 20.34
CA PHE A 251 9.93 -2.45 21.78
C PHE A 251 10.85 -1.36 22.36
N GLY A 252 10.35 -0.62 23.35
CA GLY A 252 11.06 0.52 23.91
C GLY A 252 10.82 1.85 23.20
N PHE A 253 10.28 1.84 22.00
CA PHE A 253 9.81 3.05 21.32
C PHE A 253 8.40 3.45 21.80
N PRO A 254 8.04 4.73 21.76
CA PRO A 254 6.70 5.18 22.10
C PRO A 254 5.62 4.47 21.25
N LYS A 255 4.53 4.04 21.92
CA LYS A 255 3.39 3.33 21.29
C LYS A 255 3.71 1.94 20.72
N SER A 256 4.83 1.36 21.07
CA SER A 256 5.13 -0.03 20.78
C SER A 256 3.99 -0.97 21.25
N ARG A 257 3.65 -1.95 20.43
CA ARG A 257 2.72 -3.03 20.80
C ARG A 257 3.52 -4.29 21.06
N GLN A 258 3.37 -4.83 22.26
CA GLN A 258 3.95 -6.11 22.60
C GLN A 258 3.02 -7.25 22.19
N LEU A 259 3.61 -8.36 21.77
CA LEU A 259 2.95 -9.66 21.72
C LEU A 259 3.30 -10.41 23.02
N ASP A 260 2.32 -11.09 23.61
CA ASP A 260 2.55 -11.91 24.82
C ASP A 260 3.64 -12.96 24.56
N GLY A 261 4.83 -12.73 25.14
CA GLY A 261 5.97 -13.63 25.06
C GLY A 261 6.65 -13.77 23.69
N ALA A 262 6.39 -12.88 22.74
CA ALA A 262 7.02 -12.89 21.41
C ALA A 262 7.44 -11.49 20.96
N SER A 263 8.45 -11.43 20.08
CA SER A 263 8.89 -10.19 19.42
C SER A 263 7.81 -9.65 18.48
N ASN A 264 7.62 -8.36 18.46
CA ASN A 264 6.74 -7.70 17.47
C ASN A 264 7.42 -7.64 16.09
N ALA A 265 6.72 -7.11 15.08
CA ALA A 265 7.24 -7.10 13.72
C ALA A 265 8.58 -6.35 13.58
N LEU A 266 8.72 -5.19 14.24
CA LEU A 266 9.94 -4.40 14.18
C LEU A 266 11.04 -4.98 15.05
N ASP A 267 10.73 -5.61 16.19
CA ASP A 267 11.71 -6.33 16.99
C ASP A 267 12.38 -7.42 16.17
N LEU A 268 11.61 -8.21 15.39
CA LEU A 268 12.17 -9.24 14.51
C LEU A 268 13.16 -8.64 13.48
N ILE A 269 12.88 -7.46 12.94
CA ILE A 269 13.80 -6.77 12.02
C ILE A 269 15.07 -6.35 12.77
N PHE A 270 14.93 -5.70 13.91
CA PHE A 270 16.06 -5.19 14.70
C PHE A 270 16.93 -6.33 15.25
N GLU A 271 16.34 -7.38 15.79
CA GLU A 271 17.03 -8.56 16.31
C GLU A 271 17.78 -9.33 15.22
N SER A 272 17.20 -9.40 14.01
CA SER A 272 17.83 -10.07 12.87
C SER A 272 19.13 -9.43 12.39
N LYS A 273 19.30 -8.12 12.66
CA LYS A 273 20.40 -7.30 12.11
C LYS A 273 20.53 -7.36 10.59
N ALA A 274 19.44 -7.71 9.88
CA ALA A 274 19.43 -7.85 8.44
C ALA A 274 19.40 -6.49 7.72
N PHE A 275 18.98 -5.44 8.40
CA PHE A 275 18.80 -4.10 7.86
C PHE A 275 19.49 -3.04 8.70
N HIS A 276 19.92 -1.96 8.04
CA HIS A 276 20.12 -0.66 8.68
C HIS A 276 18.78 0.04 8.76
N CYS A 277 18.42 0.54 9.93
CA CYS A 277 17.19 1.26 10.22
C CYS A 277 17.53 2.58 10.93
N TYR A 278 16.71 3.60 10.74
CA TYR A 278 16.83 4.85 11.50
C TYR A 278 15.43 5.30 11.99
N PRO A 279 15.31 5.74 13.26
CA PRO A 279 16.32 5.69 14.33
C PRO A 279 16.53 4.27 14.84
N GLU A 280 17.76 3.94 15.31
CA GLU A 280 18.07 2.60 15.87
C GLU A 280 17.60 2.45 17.33
N SER A 281 17.51 3.56 18.06
CA SER A 281 17.06 3.58 19.45
C SER A 281 16.66 4.99 19.86
N ASN A 282 15.92 5.14 20.97
CA ASN A 282 15.58 6.40 21.61
C ASN A 282 15.08 7.51 20.64
N PRO A 283 13.99 7.25 19.87
CA PRO A 283 13.51 8.22 18.90
C PRO A 283 13.13 9.53 19.57
N GLN A 284 13.52 10.63 18.94
CA GLN A 284 13.17 11.97 19.38
C GLN A 284 11.83 12.40 18.73
N PRO A 285 11.17 13.46 19.22
CA PRO A 285 9.90 13.93 18.62
C PRO A 285 9.98 14.23 17.11
N ASP A 286 11.17 14.60 16.62
CA ASP A 286 11.40 14.87 15.20
C ASP A 286 11.51 13.57 14.37
N ASP A 287 11.72 12.42 15.01
CA ASP A 287 11.73 11.11 14.35
C ASP A 287 10.32 10.50 14.20
N PHE A 288 9.32 11.03 14.92
CA PHE A 288 7.98 10.46 14.87
C PHE A 288 7.32 10.73 13.53
N THR A 289 6.77 9.69 12.92
CA THR A 289 6.17 9.73 11.58
C THR A 289 4.65 9.81 11.60
N PHE A 290 4.00 9.43 12.70
CA PHE A 290 2.54 9.39 12.83
C PHE A 290 2.06 9.89 14.23
N SER A 291 0.94 10.61 14.35
CA SER A 291 0.24 11.32 13.28
C SER A 291 0.84 12.71 13.11
N THR A 292 0.73 13.29 11.91
CA THR A 292 1.24 14.64 11.60
C THR A 292 0.76 15.69 12.58
N MET A 293 -0.52 15.66 13.01
CA MET A 293 -1.09 16.65 13.94
C MET A 293 -0.61 16.48 15.39
N GLN A 294 -0.24 15.27 15.79
CA GLN A 294 0.26 14.93 17.13
C GLN A 294 1.23 13.74 17.01
N PRO A 295 2.46 13.96 16.57
CA PRO A 295 3.42 12.89 16.34
C PRO A 295 3.74 12.15 17.64
N LYS A 296 3.60 10.81 17.62
CA LYS A 296 3.73 9.97 18.82
C LYS A 296 4.42 8.63 18.58
N SER A 297 4.62 8.23 17.32
CA SER A 297 5.17 6.92 16.98
C SER A 297 5.98 6.98 15.69
N VAL A 298 6.90 6.04 15.55
CA VAL A 298 7.66 5.77 14.33
C VAL A 298 7.09 4.51 13.73
N ILE A 299 6.26 4.63 12.70
CA ILE A 299 5.63 3.48 12.02
C ILE A 299 5.99 3.42 10.54
N ASP A 300 6.49 4.51 9.97
CA ASP A 300 7.03 4.57 8.62
C ASP A 300 8.55 4.43 8.67
N TRP A 301 9.11 3.66 7.74
CA TRP A 301 10.52 3.31 7.76
C TRP A 301 11.11 3.33 6.35
N ILE A 302 12.41 3.68 6.25
CA ILE A 302 13.27 3.37 5.13
C ILE A 302 14.40 2.50 5.67
N MET A 303 14.52 1.28 5.16
CA MET A 303 15.45 0.26 5.63
C MET A 303 16.33 -0.21 4.48
N VAL A 304 17.62 -0.37 4.75
CA VAL A 304 18.62 -0.82 3.76
C VAL A 304 19.20 -2.15 4.21
N ALA A 305 19.08 -3.18 3.39
CA ALA A 305 19.63 -4.50 3.73
C ALA A 305 21.16 -4.43 3.88
N ARG A 306 21.67 -5.05 4.97
CA ARG A 306 23.11 -5.15 5.22
C ARG A 306 23.74 -6.09 4.21
N GLN A 307 24.94 -5.72 3.75
CA GLN A 307 25.75 -6.57 2.89
C GLN A 307 26.77 -7.38 3.70
N ALA A 308 27.19 -8.51 3.14
CA ALA A 308 28.30 -9.24 3.73
C ALA A 308 29.58 -8.39 3.63
N ASN A 309 30.32 -8.27 4.74
CA ASN A 309 31.57 -7.48 4.84
C ASN A 309 31.40 -5.96 4.72
N GLU A 310 30.19 -5.43 4.94
CA GLU A 310 29.97 -4.00 5.00
C GLU A 310 30.75 -3.39 6.17
N GLN A 311 31.62 -2.43 5.88
CA GLN A 311 32.45 -1.75 6.90
C GLN A 311 31.77 -0.52 7.48
N GLN A 312 30.79 0.03 6.76
CA GLN A 312 30.04 1.20 7.21
C GLN A 312 29.07 0.84 8.34
N GLU A 313 29.04 1.64 9.39
CA GLU A 313 28.05 1.51 10.46
C GLU A 313 26.64 1.76 9.94
N THR A 314 26.44 2.71 9.03
CA THR A 314 25.17 3.02 8.39
C THR A 314 25.38 3.56 6.98
N PRO A 315 24.56 3.17 5.98
CA PRO A 315 24.62 3.73 4.64
C PRO A 315 23.89 5.08 4.51
N PHE A 316 23.20 5.54 5.55
CA PHE A 316 22.45 6.79 5.50
C PHE A 316 23.39 7.99 5.67
N THR A 317 23.62 8.76 4.59
CA THR A 317 24.31 10.06 4.64
C THR A 317 23.36 11.17 5.08
N LYS A 318 22.04 10.96 4.88
CA LYS A 318 20.97 11.82 5.39
C LYS A 318 19.74 10.99 5.70
N TYR A 319 19.05 11.33 6.80
CA TYR A 319 17.71 10.84 7.11
C TYR A 319 16.90 11.97 7.72
N SER A 320 15.70 12.21 7.23
CA SER A 320 14.85 13.32 7.68
C SER A 320 13.39 12.90 7.68
N VAL A 321 12.68 13.29 8.72
CA VAL A 321 11.22 13.26 8.80
C VAL A 321 10.72 14.67 8.53
N ILE A 322 9.95 14.86 7.47
CA ILE A 322 9.49 16.17 7.02
C ILE A 322 8.05 16.39 7.43
N ASP A 323 7.82 17.46 8.17
CA ASP A 323 6.47 17.88 8.56
C ASP A 323 5.64 18.28 7.35
N THR A 324 4.38 17.84 7.34
CA THR A 324 3.43 18.18 6.30
C THR A 324 2.00 18.08 6.83
N THR A 325 1.08 18.83 6.26
CA THR A 325 -0.37 18.68 6.47
C THR A 325 -1.06 17.99 5.29
N LEU A 326 -0.27 17.53 4.33
CA LEU A 326 -0.78 16.90 3.09
C LEU A 326 -1.20 15.44 3.32
N SER A 327 -0.83 14.85 4.47
CA SER A 327 -1.24 13.53 4.93
C SER A 327 -1.33 13.52 6.46
N ASP A 328 -1.93 12.49 7.05
CA ASP A 328 -1.83 12.18 8.48
C ASP A 328 -0.51 11.48 8.85
N HIS A 329 0.31 11.11 7.86
CA HIS A 329 1.71 10.69 8.04
C HIS A 329 2.66 11.81 7.67
N ARG A 330 3.84 11.84 8.30
CA ARG A 330 4.96 12.66 7.88
C ARG A 330 5.74 11.96 6.77
N LEU A 331 6.38 12.75 5.92
CA LEU A 331 7.18 12.27 4.80
C LEU A 331 8.59 11.90 5.28
N LEU A 332 9.09 10.73 4.89
CA LEU A 332 10.49 10.34 5.10
C LEU A 332 11.33 10.66 3.87
N HIS A 333 12.51 11.22 4.08
CA HIS A 333 13.52 11.44 3.06
C HIS A 333 14.88 10.94 3.54
N ALA A 334 15.46 10.01 2.80
CA ALA A 334 16.80 9.49 3.06
C ALA A 334 17.70 9.63 1.84
N VAL A 335 18.99 9.88 2.09
CA VAL A 335 20.05 9.74 1.11
C VAL A 335 20.92 8.58 1.55
N ILE A 336 21.16 7.65 0.65
CA ILE A 336 21.82 6.36 0.92
C ILE A 336 23.05 6.28 0.04
N GLU A 337 24.20 6.08 0.66
CA GLU A 337 25.43 5.73 -0.06
C GLU A 337 25.37 4.26 -0.49
N LEU A 338 25.62 4.05 -1.76
CA LEU A 338 25.66 2.72 -2.35
C LEU A 338 27.04 2.51 -2.98
N ASP A 339 27.80 1.56 -2.42
CA ASP A 339 29.13 1.15 -2.93
C ASP A 339 29.08 0.53 -4.33
#